data_34930ea57874f77199cd70b7f0ffde2e
#
_entry.id   34930ea57874f77199cd70b7f0ffde2e
#
_cell.length_a   1.000
_cell.length_b   1.000
_cell.length_c   1.000
_cell.angle_alpha   90.00
_cell.angle_beta   90.00
_cell.angle_gamma   90.00
#
_symmetry.space_group_name_H-M   'P 1'
#
loop_
_entity.id
_entity.type
_entity.pdbx_description
1 polymer ?
#
loop_
_entity_poly.entity_id
_entity_poly.type
_entity_poly.pdbx_seq_one_letter_code
_entity_poly.pdbx_strand_id
1 'polypeptide(L)'
;MRMKNLVDATGVPRTSIHHYQREGLLPPANKTARNAALYGPEHVERVKLIRALRDDELGPFPLDGVRQILEMVDRGVEPEVAAAL
;
A
#
# COMPACT_ATOMS: atom_id res chain seq x y z
N MET A 1 -11.62 4.25 8.18
CA MET A 1 -12.42 3.07 7.77
C MET A 1 -11.84 1.80 8.35
N ARG A 2 -12.62 0.76 8.41
CA ARG A 2 -12.17 -0.55 8.87
C ARG A 2 -11.61 -1.36 7.70
N MET A 3 -10.98 -2.50 8.01
CA MET A 3 -10.37 -3.37 7.00
C MET A 3 -11.35 -3.75 5.88
N LYS A 4 -12.59 -4.09 6.23
CA LYS A 4 -13.60 -4.44 5.22
C LYS A 4 -13.77 -3.31 4.18
N ASN A 5 -13.84 -2.08 4.65
CA ASN A 5 -14.00 -0.92 3.77
C ASN A 5 -12.74 -0.69 2.92
N LEU A 6 -11.57 -0.94 3.49
CA LEU A 6 -10.32 -0.82 2.76
C LEU A 6 -10.25 -1.86 1.63
N VAL A 7 -10.66 -3.09 1.91
CA VAL A 7 -10.74 -4.15 0.89
C VAL A 7 -11.70 -3.72 -0.23
N ASP A 8 -12.88 -3.23 0.14
CA ASP A 8 -13.89 -2.82 -0.83
C ASP A 8 -13.41 -1.62 -1.68
N ALA A 9 -12.72 -0.67 -1.05
CA ALA A 9 -12.25 0.53 -1.74
C ALA A 9 -11.09 0.24 -2.70
N THR A 10 -10.27 -0.77 -2.42
CA THR A 10 -9.07 -1.05 -3.21
C THR A 10 -9.21 -2.26 -4.13
N GLY A 11 -10.15 -3.14 -3.84
CA GLY A 11 -10.25 -4.41 -4.55
C GLY A 11 -9.15 -5.40 -4.21
N VAL A 12 -8.34 -5.12 -3.20
CA VAL A 12 -7.23 -5.97 -2.77
C VAL A 12 -7.68 -6.83 -1.61
N PRO A 13 -7.42 -8.16 -1.65
CA PRO A 13 -7.85 -9.05 -0.56
C PRO A 13 -7.21 -8.70 0.77
N ARG A 14 -7.92 -9.01 1.85
CA ARG A 14 -7.44 -8.79 3.22
C ARG A 14 -6.07 -9.44 3.46
N THR A 15 -5.87 -10.65 2.95
CA THR A 15 -4.61 -11.36 3.13
C THR A 15 -3.43 -10.61 2.53
N SER A 16 -3.62 -10.00 1.37
CA SER A 16 -2.59 -9.19 0.73
C SER A 16 -2.32 -7.92 1.52
N ILE A 17 -3.36 -7.25 2.00
CA ILE A 17 -3.19 -6.04 2.81
C ILE A 17 -2.44 -6.35 4.09
N HIS A 18 -2.80 -7.44 4.79
CA HIS A 18 -2.06 -7.87 5.98
C HIS A 18 -0.60 -8.18 5.67
N HIS A 19 -0.33 -8.80 4.53
CA HIS A 19 1.03 -9.07 4.10
C HIS A 19 1.81 -7.77 3.90
N TYR A 20 1.21 -6.78 3.24
CA TYR A 20 1.84 -5.47 3.05
C TYR A 20 2.13 -4.78 4.38
N GLN A 21 1.23 -4.90 5.35
CA GLN A 21 1.44 -4.36 6.70
C GLN A 21 2.62 -5.03 7.39
N ARG A 22 2.72 -6.35 7.32
CA ARG A 22 3.83 -7.09 7.92
C ARG A 22 5.17 -6.72 7.29
N GLU A 23 5.16 -6.40 6.00
CA GLU A 23 6.37 -5.99 5.28
C GLU A 23 6.71 -4.51 5.49
N GLY A 24 5.92 -3.79 6.26
CA GLY A 24 6.16 -2.38 6.53
C GLY A 24 5.91 -1.46 5.34
N LEU A 25 5.09 -1.90 4.39
CA LEU A 25 4.83 -1.13 3.16
C LEU A 25 3.69 -0.11 3.32
N LEU A 26 2.91 -0.21 4.39
CA LEU A 26 1.78 0.68 4.65
C LEU A 26 2.08 1.58 5.85
N PRO A 27 1.52 2.80 5.86
CA PRO A 27 1.60 3.62 7.07
C PRO A 27 0.85 2.93 8.22
N PRO A 28 1.22 3.20 9.48
CA PRO A 28 0.55 2.57 10.61
C PRO A 28 -0.93 2.97 10.64
N ALA A 29 -1.79 2.00 10.95
CA ALA A 29 -3.21 2.26 11.14
C ALA A 29 -3.43 2.90 12.50
N ASN A 30 -4.45 3.77 12.59
CA ASN A 30 -4.86 4.32 13.87
C ASN A 30 -5.64 3.27 14.63
N LYS A 31 -5.22 2.99 15.86
CA LYS A 31 -5.92 2.03 16.71
C LYS A 31 -6.84 2.74 17.66
N THR A 32 -8.06 2.22 17.79
CA THR A 32 -9.02 2.72 18.77
C THR A 32 -8.71 2.12 20.15
N ALA A 33 -9.42 2.59 21.18
CA ALA A 33 -9.28 2.06 22.54
C ALA A 33 -9.57 0.56 22.64
N ARG A 34 -10.24 -0.04 21.66
CA ARG A 34 -10.55 -1.47 21.62
C ARG A 34 -9.69 -2.26 20.65
N ASN A 35 -8.54 -1.72 20.31
CA ASN A 35 -7.61 -2.32 19.36
C ASN A 35 -8.18 -2.52 17.94
N ALA A 36 -9.27 -1.88 17.61
CA ALA A 36 -9.77 -1.89 16.23
C ALA A 36 -8.91 -0.96 15.38
N ALA A 37 -8.37 -1.46 14.30
CA ALA A 37 -7.57 -0.66 13.40
C ALA A 37 -8.47 0.20 12.51
N LEU A 38 -8.12 1.48 12.36
CA LEU A 38 -8.80 2.40 11.46
C LEU A 38 -7.82 2.85 10.37
N TYR A 39 -8.30 2.83 9.15
CA TYR A 39 -7.53 3.19 7.97
C TYR A 39 -8.07 4.47 7.35
N GLY A 40 -7.22 5.25 6.72
CA GLY A 40 -7.59 6.51 6.10
C GLY A 40 -7.34 6.50 4.59
N PRO A 41 -7.57 7.66 3.92
CA PRO A 41 -7.33 7.78 2.49
C PRO A 41 -5.91 7.43 2.08
N GLU A 42 -4.92 7.71 2.93
CA GLU A 42 -3.52 7.39 2.67
C GLU A 42 -3.29 5.90 2.55
N HIS A 43 -4.06 5.09 3.28
CA HIS A 43 -3.99 3.64 3.17
C HIS A 43 -4.57 3.16 1.84
N VAL A 44 -5.68 3.76 1.40
CA VAL A 44 -6.30 3.43 0.12
C VAL A 44 -5.31 3.70 -1.01
N GLU A 45 -4.72 4.89 -1.02
CA GLU A 45 -3.75 5.28 -2.05
C GLU A 45 -2.53 4.37 -2.07
N ARG A 46 -1.99 4.06 -0.88
CA ARG A 46 -0.80 3.21 -0.78
C ARG A 46 -1.07 1.78 -1.23
N VAL A 47 -2.20 1.21 -0.83
CA VAL A 47 -2.57 -0.16 -1.24
C VAL A 47 -2.75 -0.22 -2.76
N LYS A 48 -3.40 0.76 -3.35
CA LYS A 48 -3.58 0.83 -4.80
C LYS A 48 -2.25 0.94 -5.52
N LEU A 49 -1.34 1.75 -5.01
CA LEU A 49 -0.02 1.91 -5.60
C LEU A 49 0.78 0.60 -5.53
N ILE A 50 0.77 -0.07 -4.38
CA ILE A 50 1.45 -1.36 -4.23
C ILE A 50 0.90 -2.36 -5.24
N ARG A 51 -0.43 -2.41 -5.39
CA ARG A 51 -1.06 -3.30 -6.35
C ARG A 51 -0.60 -3.00 -7.78
N ALA A 52 -0.58 -1.73 -8.17
CA ALA A 52 -0.13 -1.33 -9.49
C ALA A 52 1.34 -1.72 -9.75
N LEU A 53 2.18 -1.61 -8.72
CA LEU A 53 3.60 -2.00 -8.82
C LEU A 53 3.78 -3.51 -8.88
N ARG A 54 2.87 -4.28 -8.30
CA ARG A 54 2.91 -5.74 -8.33
C ARG A 54 2.25 -6.31 -9.58
N ASP A 55 1.42 -5.53 -10.26
CA ASP A 55 0.70 -5.91 -11.47
C ASP A 55 1.38 -5.34 -12.71
N ASP A 56 0.85 -5.66 -13.89
CA ASP A 56 1.39 -5.20 -15.17
C ASP A 56 1.22 -3.69 -15.40
N GLU A 57 0.41 -3.02 -14.60
CA GLU A 57 0.17 -1.59 -14.78
C GLU A 57 1.46 -0.76 -14.67
N LEU A 58 2.23 -0.95 -13.62
CA LEU A 58 3.53 -0.30 -13.43
C LEU A 58 4.67 -1.30 -13.31
N GLY A 59 4.36 -2.56 -13.04
CA GLY A 59 5.35 -3.61 -12.83
C GLY A 59 5.23 -4.75 -13.83
N PRO A 60 5.47 -5.99 -13.38
CA PRO A 60 5.52 -6.41 -11.97
C PRO A 60 6.90 -6.21 -11.33
N PHE A 61 6.89 -5.70 -10.11
CA PHE A 61 8.09 -5.57 -9.30
C PHE A 61 8.08 -6.56 -8.14
N PRO A 62 9.22 -7.13 -7.75
CA PRO A 62 9.31 -7.90 -6.51
C PRO A 62 9.13 -6.98 -5.29
N LEU A 63 8.85 -7.56 -4.13
CA LEU A 63 8.58 -6.75 -2.93
C LEU A 63 9.73 -5.81 -2.57
N ASP A 64 10.98 -6.23 -2.76
CA ASP A 64 12.12 -5.36 -2.49
C ASP A 64 12.14 -4.15 -3.42
N GLY A 65 11.79 -4.36 -4.69
CA GLY A 65 11.66 -3.27 -5.65
C GLY A 65 10.53 -2.33 -5.29
N VAL A 66 9.40 -2.87 -4.85
CA VAL A 66 8.26 -2.09 -4.38
C VAL A 66 8.70 -1.21 -3.21
N ARG A 67 9.43 -1.76 -2.24
CA ARG A 67 9.91 -1.02 -1.08
C ARG A 67 10.77 0.15 -1.49
N GLN A 68 11.69 -0.05 -2.41
CA GLN A 68 12.57 1.01 -2.91
C GLN A 68 11.78 2.11 -3.63
N ILE A 69 10.80 1.71 -4.45
CA ILE A 69 9.95 2.66 -5.16
C ILE A 69 9.14 3.49 -4.18
N LEU A 70 8.56 2.86 -3.14
CA LEU A 70 7.79 3.57 -2.13
C LEU A 70 8.65 4.58 -1.37
N GLU A 71 9.92 4.26 -1.10
CA GLU A 71 10.83 5.22 -0.48
C GLU A 71 11.03 6.45 -1.37
N MET A 72 11.18 6.26 -2.67
CA MET A 72 11.30 7.38 -3.60
C MET A 72 10.02 8.21 -3.67
N VAL A 73 8.86 7.55 -3.70
CA VAL A 73 7.56 8.23 -3.71
C VAL A 73 7.41 9.08 -2.44
N ASP A 74 7.81 8.55 -1.29
CA ASP A 74 7.73 9.27 -0.03
C ASP A 74 8.67 10.49 0.02
N ARG A 75 9.68 10.53 -0.86
CA ARG A 75 10.56 11.67 -1.03
C ARG A 75 10.08 12.65 -2.10
N GLY A 76 8.89 12.40 -2.67
CA GLY A 76 8.28 13.30 -3.64
C GLY A 76 8.47 12.91 -5.10
N VAL A 77 9.04 11.74 -5.39
CA VAL A 77 9.17 11.26 -6.76
C VAL A 77 7.83 10.71 -7.24
N GLU A 78 7.43 11.08 -8.45
CA GLU A 78 6.19 10.53 -9.02
C GLU A 78 6.31 9.01 -9.20
N PRO A 79 5.23 8.24 -8.93
CA PRO A 79 5.29 6.78 -9.02
C PRO A 79 5.76 6.25 -10.38
N GLU A 80 5.31 6.84 -11.47
CA GLU A 80 5.70 6.43 -12.81
C GLU A 80 7.18 6.65 -13.06
N VAL A 81 7.73 7.73 -12.52
CA VAL A 81 9.16 8.06 -12.63
C VAL A 81 9.97 7.09 -11.79
N ALA A 82 9.53 6.84 -10.56
CA ALA A 82 10.21 5.92 -9.66
C ALA A 82 10.25 4.51 -10.26
N ALA A 83 9.15 4.06 -10.86
CA ALA A 83 9.07 2.75 -11.49
C ALA A 83 9.94 2.63 -12.73
N ALA A 84 10.25 3.74 -13.40
CA ALA A 84 11.07 3.76 -14.62
C ALA A 84 12.57 3.83 -14.34
N LEU A 85 12.96 4.16 -13.13
CA LEU A 85 14.39 4.22 -12.75
C LEU A 85 14.98 2.82 -12.47
#